data_d1173faf5d74933293b918e208e08538
#
_entry.id   d1173faf5d74933293b918e208e08538
#
_cell.length_a   1.000
_cell.length_b   1.000
_cell.length_c   1.000
_cell.angle_alpha   90.00
_cell.angle_beta   90.00
_cell.angle_gamma   90.00
#
_symmetry.space_group_name_H-M   'P 1'
#
loop_
_entity.id
_entity.type
_entity.pdbx_description
1 polymer ?
#
loop_
_entity_poly.entity_id
_entity_poly.type
_entity_poly.pdbx_seq_one_letter_code
_entity_poly.pdbx_strand_id
1 'polypeptide(L)'
;MTHTVRDKQKLLARVRRIRGQVEAIERALDGEAGCEQVMHLIAGVRGATAGLMAEIVEDHVRTHLVDAEKHPNAINAEAAEQLLEVVRAYLK
;
A
#
# COMPACT_ATOMS: atom_id res chain seq x y z
N MET A 1 14.90 9.33 1.86
CA MET A 1 14.38 8.11 1.23
C MET A 1 14.14 8.34 -0.24
N THR A 2 15.10 7.92 -1.01
CA THR A 2 15.13 8.21 -2.45
C THR A 2 14.05 7.48 -3.23
N HIS A 3 13.71 6.24 -2.81
CA HIS A 3 12.70 5.44 -3.49
C HIS A 3 11.29 6.04 -3.39
N THR A 4 10.96 6.65 -2.24
CA THR A 4 9.66 7.30 -2.08
C THR A 4 9.59 8.60 -2.88
N VAL A 5 10.73 9.27 -3.06
CA VAL A 5 10.77 10.49 -3.89
C VAL A 5 10.49 10.15 -5.35
N ARG A 6 11.08 9.05 -5.86
CA ARG A 6 10.87 8.63 -7.25
C ARG A 6 9.40 8.37 -7.56
N ASP A 7 8.72 7.66 -6.65
CA ASP A 7 7.32 7.29 -6.84
C ASP A 7 6.37 8.22 -6.10
N LYS A 8 6.85 9.37 -5.69
CA LYS A 8 6.10 10.30 -4.85
C LYS A 8 4.73 10.64 -5.42
N GLN A 9 4.67 10.99 -6.71
CA GLN A 9 3.40 11.40 -7.32
C GLN A 9 2.39 10.25 -7.37
N LYS A 10 2.87 9.05 -7.66
CA LYS A 10 2.03 7.86 -7.69
C LYS A 10 1.48 7.54 -6.30
N LEU A 11 2.34 7.59 -5.29
CA LEU A 11 1.94 7.32 -3.91
C LEU A 11 0.97 8.39 -3.39
N LEU A 12 1.22 9.65 -3.72
CA LEU A 12 0.32 10.73 -3.35
C LEU A 12 -1.05 10.59 -4.00
N ALA A 13 -1.09 10.14 -5.24
CA ALA A 13 -2.36 9.90 -5.92
C ALA A 13 -3.17 8.82 -5.19
N ARG A 14 -2.50 7.77 -4.72
CA ARG A 14 -3.16 6.73 -3.92
C ARG A 14 -3.67 7.28 -2.59
N VAL A 15 -2.87 8.10 -1.92
CA VAL A 15 -3.27 8.72 -0.65
C VAL A 15 -4.50 9.61 -0.85
N ARG A 16 -4.51 10.40 -1.92
CA ARG A 16 -5.65 11.26 -2.21
C ARG A 16 -6.93 10.46 -2.48
N ARG A 17 -6.79 9.33 -3.16
CA ARG A 17 -7.92 8.42 -3.37
C ARG A 17 -8.45 7.89 -2.05
N ILE A 18 -7.55 7.46 -1.16
CA ILE A 18 -7.93 6.96 0.17
C ILE A 18 -8.64 8.06 0.96
N ARG A 19 -8.11 9.28 0.91
CA ARG A 19 -8.74 10.41 1.58
C ARG A 19 -10.18 10.62 1.09
N GLY A 20 -10.39 10.56 -0.23
CA GLY A 20 -11.74 10.66 -0.80
C GLY A 20 -12.65 9.53 -0.34
N GLN A 21 -12.12 8.33 -0.21
CA GLN A 21 -12.88 7.19 0.31
C GLN A 21 -13.26 7.38 1.78
N VAL A 22 -12.36 7.93 2.58
CA VAL A 22 -12.66 8.24 3.99
C VAL A 22 -13.74 9.31 4.07
N GLU A 23 -13.67 10.34 3.24
CA GLU A 23 -14.70 11.36 3.18
C GLU A 23 -16.06 10.78 2.79
N ALA A 24 -16.06 9.75 1.92
CA ALA A 24 -17.31 9.06 1.56
C ALA A 24 -17.93 8.35 2.75
N ILE A 25 -17.09 7.76 3.62
CA ILE A 25 -17.57 7.14 4.86
C ILE A 25 -18.21 8.21 5.76
N GLU A 26 -17.53 9.33 5.88
CA GLU A 26 -18.03 10.45 6.70
C GLU A 26 -19.39 10.92 6.20
N ARG A 27 -19.53 11.11 4.89
CA ARG A 27 -20.81 11.52 4.30
C ARG A 27 -21.91 10.47 4.49
N ALA A 28 -21.54 9.20 4.40
CA ALA A 28 -22.51 8.12 4.58
C ALA A 28 -23.04 8.10 6.02
N LEU A 29 -22.14 8.28 6.99
CA LEU A 29 -22.54 8.32 8.39
C LEU A 29 -23.38 9.56 8.70
N ASP A 30 -22.96 10.71 8.21
CA ASP A 30 -23.68 11.97 8.41
C ASP A 30 -25.06 11.91 7.77
N GLY A 31 -25.19 11.29 6.63
CA GLY A 31 -26.45 11.11 5.90
C GLY A 31 -27.28 9.92 6.37
N GLU A 32 -26.86 9.25 7.44
CA GLU A 32 -27.56 8.10 8.00
C GLU A 32 -27.78 6.96 7.01
N ALA A 33 -26.77 6.69 6.16
CA ALA A 33 -26.80 5.56 5.26
C ALA A 33 -26.84 4.25 6.05
N GLY A 34 -27.40 3.21 5.43
CA GLY A 34 -27.50 1.91 6.08
C GLY A 34 -26.14 1.30 6.42
N CYS A 35 -26.12 0.46 7.45
CA CYS A 35 -24.91 -0.21 7.92
C CYS A 35 -24.18 -0.95 6.82
N GLU A 36 -24.92 -1.60 5.93
CA GLU A 36 -24.33 -2.37 4.84
C GLU A 36 -23.47 -1.47 3.94
N GLN A 37 -24.00 -0.31 3.59
CA GLN A 37 -23.26 0.65 2.75
C GLN A 37 -22.02 1.16 3.47
N VAL A 38 -22.11 1.49 4.75
CA VAL A 38 -21.00 1.97 5.53
C VAL A 38 -19.90 0.91 5.63
N MET A 39 -20.30 -0.34 5.92
CA MET A 39 -19.33 -1.44 6.00
C MET A 39 -18.63 -1.68 4.67
N HIS A 40 -19.35 -1.56 3.57
CA HIS A 40 -18.78 -1.72 2.24
C HIS A 40 -17.74 -0.65 1.95
N LEU A 41 -18.03 0.59 2.31
CA LEU A 41 -17.08 1.70 2.14
C LEU A 41 -15.83 1.50 2.98
N ILE A 42 -15.99 1.04 4.22
CA ILE A 42 -14.86 0.76 5.12
C ILE A 42 -13.99 -0.35 4.54
N ALA A 43 -14.60 -1.41 4.01
CA ALA A 43 -13.85 -2.50 3.38
C ALA A 43 -13.01 -2.00 2.21
N GLY A 44 -13.54 -1.03 1.44
CA GLY A 44 -12.80 -0.41 0.35
C GLY A 44 -11.57 0.35 0.83
N VAL A 45 -11.70 1.12 1.91
CA VAL A 45 -10.57 1.86 2.50
C VAL A 45 -9.52 0.89 3.03
N ARG A 46 -9.95 -0.16 3.70
CA ARG A 46 -9.03 -1.17 4.21
C ARG A 46 -8.20 -1.78 3.08
N GLY A 47 -8.85 -2.18 2.00
CA GLY A 47 -8.15 -2.74 0.84
C GLY A 47 -7.18 -1.77 0.20
N ALA A 48 -7.60 -0.51 0.04
CA ALA A 48 -6.75 0.52 -0.56
C ALA A 48 -5.52 0.80 0.30
N THR A 49 -5.71 0.85 1.62
CA THR A 49 -4.61 1.09 2.57
C THR A 49 -3.64 -0.09 2.59
N ALA A 50 -4.15 -1.31 2.56
CA ALA A 50 -3.31 -2.50 2.48
C ALA A 50 -2.47 -2.51 1.21
N GLY A 51 -3.06 -2.11 0.08
CA GLY A 51 -2.34 -2.02 -1.19
C GLY A 51 -1.24 -0.98 -1.14
N LEU A 52 -1.49 0.17 -0.51
CA LEU A 52 -0.47 1.21 -0.34
C LEU A 52 0.69 0.70 0.51
N MET A 53 0.38 0.02 1.62
CA MET A 53 1.40 -0.56 2.49
C MET A 53 2.25 -1.58 1.73
N ALA A 54 1.61 -2.47 0.96
CA ALA A 54 2.32 -3.48 0.20
C ALA A 54 3.29 -2.85 -0.79
N GLU A 55 2.89 -1.79 -1.45
CA GLU A 55 3.73 -1.09 -2.43
C GLU A 55 4.94 -0.44 -1.75
N ILE A 56 4.73 0.19 -0.60
CA ILE A 56 5.82 0.82 0.15
C ILE A 56 6.80 -0.23 0.69
N VAL A 57 6.29 -1.34 1.22
CA VAL A 57 7.14 -2.43 1.71
C VAL A 57 7.97 -3.00 0.55
N GLU A 58 7.34 -3.21 -0.61
CA GLU A 58 8.03 -3.73 -1.79
C GLU A 58 9.17 -2.80 -2.21
N ASP A 59 8.91 -1.50 -2.28
CA ASP A 59 9.93 -0.51 -2.63
C ASP A 59 11.06 -0.52 -1.61
N HIS A 60 10.74 -0.59 -0.33
CA HIS A 60 11.73 -0.61 0.74
C HIS A 60 12.64 -1.83 0.62
N VAL A 61 12.05 -3.01 0.40
CA VAL A 61 12.83 -4.24 0.23
C VAL A 61 13.76 -4.15 -0.97
N ARG A 62 13.23 -3.71 -2.11
CA ARG A 62 14.02 -3.64 -3.34
C ARG A 62 15.11 -2.58 -3.27
N THR A 63 14.87 -1.48 -2.59
CA THR A 63 15.81 -0.36 -2.55
C THR A 63 16.85 -0.52 -1.45
N HIS A 64 16.43 -0.98 -0.28
CA HIS A 64 17.30 -0.99 0.90
C HIS A 64 17.85 -2.35 1.26
N LEU A 65 17.16 -3.43 0.90
CA LEU A 65 17.59 -4.77 1.26
C LEU A 65 18.19 -5.55 0.09
N VAL A 66 17.81 -5.21 -1.14
CA VAL A 66 18.30 -5.88 -2.36
C VAL A 66 18.90 -4.83 -3.28
N ASP A 67 20.02 -4.23 -2.89
CA ASP A 67 20.74 -3.29 -3.75
C ASP A 67 21.81 -4.05 -4.51
N ALA A 68 21.46 -4.52 -5.70
CA ALA A 68 22.32 -5.34 -6.53
C ALA A 68 23.55 -4.58 -7.03
N GLU A 69 23.50 -3.26 -7.10
CA GLU A 69 24.65 -2.46 -7.54
C GLU A 69 25.71 -2.34 -6.46
N LYS A 70 25.29 -2.06 -5.22
CA LYS A 70 26.22 -1.89 -4.10
C LYS A 70 26.58 -3.20 -3.42
N HIS A 71 25.63 -4.11 -3.33
CA HIS A 71 25.77 -5.36 -2.59
C HIS A 71 25.16 -6.53 -3.36
N PRO A 72 25.76 -6.93 -4.48
CA PRO A 72 25.16 -7.93 -5.36
C PRO A 72 24.94 -9.31 -4.70
N ASN A 73 25.67 -9.60 -3.63
CA ASN A 73 25.58 -10.88 -2.95
C ASN A 73 24.99 -10.78 -1.54
N ALA A 74 24.51 -9.59 -1.15
CA ALA A 74 24.02 -9.40 0.21
C ALA A 74 22.72 -10.14 0.48
N ILE A 75 21.82 -10.16 -0.49
CA ILE A 75 20.54 -10.84 -0.38
C ILE A 75 20.23 -11.54 -1.69
N ASN A 76 19.74 -12.79 -1.58
CA ASN A 76 19.30 -13.55 -2.73
C ASN A 76 18.03 -12.90 -3.27
N ALA A 77 18.08 -12.44 -4.53
CA ALA A 77 16.96 -11.77 -5.16
C ALA A 77 15.72 -12.64 -5.26
N GLU A 78 15.89 -13.93 -5.51
CA GLU A 78 14.77 -14.86 -5.59
C GLU A 78 14.08 -15.01 -4.24
N ALA A 79 14.85 -15.12 -3.16
CA ALA A 79 14.31 -15.20 -1.81
C ALA A 79 13.56 -13.91 -1.46
N ALA A 80 14.07 -12.76 -1.88
CA ALA A 80 13.40 -11.48 -1.64
C ALA A 80 12.07 -11.42 -2.36
N GLU A 81 11.99 -11.90 -3.60
CA GLU A 81 10.74 -11.94 -4.34
C GLU A 81 9.73 -12.89 -3.69
N GLN A 82 10.18 -14.02 -3.18
CA GLN A 82 9.32 -14.94 -2.44
C GLN A 82 8.77 -14.29 -1.18
N LEU A 83 9.60 -13.53 -0.47
CA LEU A 83 9.16 -12.79 0.71
C LEU A 83 8.11 -11.76 0.34
N LEU A 84 8.32 -11.03 -0.74
CA LEU A 84 7.37 -10.04 -1.21
C LEU A 84 6.01 -10.66 -1.56
N GLU A 85 6.00 -11.85 -2.15
CA GLU A 85 4.77 -12.56 -2.45
C GLU A 85 4.00 -12.87 -1.17
N VAL A 86 4.70 -13.32 -0.13
CA VAL A 86 4.09 -13.60 1.16
C VAL A 86 3.52 -12.33 1.77
N VAL A 87 4.28 -11.25 1.75
CA VAL A 87 3.84 -9.96 2.29
C VAL A 87 2.58 -9.47 1.57
N ARG A 88 2.55 -9.58 0.25
CA ARG A 88 1.37 -9.19 -0.53
C ARG A 88 0.14 -9.99 -0.13
N ALA A 89 0.32 -11.29 0.11
CA ALA A 89 -0.78 -12.14 0.52
C ALA A 89 -1.36 -11.73 1.87
N TYR A 90 -0.50 -11.33 2.80
CA TYR A 90 -0.93 -10.91 4.14
C TYR A 90 -1.53 -9.51 4.18
N LEU A 91 -1.11 -8.63 3.26
CA LEU A 91 -1.55 -7.24 3.27
C LEU A 91 -2.76 -6.96 2.38
N LYS A 92 -3.29 -7.96 1.75
CA LYS A 92 -4.50 -7.79 0.93
C LYS A 92 -5.78 -7.81 1.75
#